data_01db76e656b1d9928eb82b26443a9c23
#
_entry.id   01db76e656b1d9928eb82b26443a9c23
#
_cell.length_a   1.000
_cell.length_b   1.000
_cell.length_c   1.000
_cell.angle_alpha   90.00
_cell.angle_beta   90.00
_cell.angle_gamma   90.00
#
_symmetry.space_group_name_H-M   'P 1'
#
loop_
_entity.id
_entity.type
_entity.pdbx_description
1 polymer ?
#
loop_
_entity_poly.entity_id
_entity_poly.type
_entity_poly.pdbx_seq_one_letter_code
_entity_poly.pdbx_strand_id
1 'polypeptide(L)'
;MSVETAQLLISLCGLIIAIVGIPLLYFQLRDLRHSSQIAAHSATYEQASAFRAHLIEYPHLRKYFFNGEDIQPESPDYDRVLTIAESCLNYLEYIAVLKENFGNENNPALESFVRSSLSGSPIMRRHLAAHPEWYSGKLRAFLAQSSKPAA
;
A
#
# COMPACT_ATOMS: atom_id res chain seq x y z
N MET A 1 -2.92 56.22 25.53
CA MET A 1 -2.03 55.09 25.32
C MET A 1 -1.01 55.51 24.29
N SER A 2 0.26 55.48 24.60
CA SER A 2 1.28 55.89 23.62
C SER A 2 1.44 54.85 22.55
N VAL A 3 1.90 55.23 21.36
CA VAL A 3 2.15 54.28 20.24
C VAL A 3 3.11 53.20 20.63
N GLU A 4 4.09 53.48 21.47
CA GLU A 4 5.05 52.55 21.98
C GLU A 4 4.43 51.48 22.86
N THR A 5 3.48 51.81 23.76
CA THR A 5 2.77 50.83 24.59
C THR A 5 1.88 49.92 23.73
N ALA A 6 1.29 50.40 22.67
CA ALA A 6 0.51 49.58 21.75
C ALA A 6 1.40 48.57 20.99
N GLN A 7 2.58 49.00 20.53
CA GLN A 7 3.53 48.14 19.85
C GLN A 7 4.07 47.02 20.77
N LEU A 8 4.38 47.35 22.02
CA LEU A 8 4.82 46.37 23.01
C LEU A 8 3.75 45.30 23.31
N LEU A 9 2.48 45.72 23.41
CA LEU A 9 1.37 44.79 23.61
C LEU A 9 1.19 43.83 22.43
N ILE A 10 1.26 44.36 21.21
CA ILE A 10 1.17 43.53 19.98
C ILE A 10 2.32 42.51 19.93
N SER A 11 3.53 42.95 20.21
CA SER A 11 4.72 42.07 20.22
C SER A 11 4.61 40.99 21.29
N LEU A 12 4.14 41.34 22.49
CA LEU A 12 3.92 40.38 23.56
C LEU A 12 2.83 39.34 23.21
N CYS A 13 1.72 39.78 22.63
CA CYS A 13 0.70 38.88 22.15
C CYS A 13 1.22 37.93 21.06
N GLY A 14 1.99 38.45 20.12
CA GLY A 14 2.63 37.64 19.07
C GLY A 14 3.58 36.58 19.67
N LEU A 15 4.38 36.94 20.67
CA LEU A 15 5.26 36.02 21.36
C LEU A 15 4.48 34.90 22.07
N ILE A 16 3.41 35.22 22.77
CA ILE A 16 2.54 34.25 23.46
C ILE A 16 1.92 33.28 22.43
N ILE A 17 1.41 33.80 21.34
CA ILE A 17 0.83 32.97 20.27
C ILE A 17 1.91 32.02 19.70
N ALA A 18 3.13 32.50 19.49
CA ALA A 18 4.20 31.65 18.98
C ALA A 18 4.60 30.55 19.99
N ILE A 19 4.73 30.88 21.26
CA ILE A 19 5.14 29.94 22.34
C ILE A 19 4.07 28.84 22.51
N VAL A 20 2.79 29.16 22.40
CA VAL A 20 1.71 28.19 22.57
C VAL A 20 1.37 27.50 21.25
N GLY A 21 1.35 28.24 20.15
CA GLY A 21 0.93 27.75 18.84
C GLY A 21 1.87 26.71 18.23
N ILE A 22 3.20 26.91 18.39
CA ILE A 22 4.18 25.97 17.81
C ILE A 22 4.08 24.57 18.44
N PRO A 23 4.08 24.43 19.78
CA PRO A 23 3.86 23.13 20.40
C PRO A 23 2.53 22.49 20.03
N LEU A 24 1.45 23.28 19.99
CA LEU A 24 0.13 22.79 19.59
C LEU A 24 0.12 22.22 18.16
N LEU A 25 0.73 22.91 17.21
CA LEU A 25 0.92 22.44 15.85
C LEU A 25 1.74 21.15 15.79
N TYR A 26 2.78 21.05 16.61
CA TYR A 26 3.58 19.83 16.70
C TYR A 26 2.75 18.62 17.16
N PHE A 27 1.93 18.78 18.20
CA PHE A 27 1.03 17.72 18.67
C PHE A 27 0.00 17.36 17.62
N GLN A 28 -0.61 18.36 16.94
CA GLN A 28 -1.57 18.11 15.86
C GLN A 28 -0.94 17.33 14.69
N LEU A 29 0.27 17.68 14.28
CA LEU A 29 1.00 16.96 13.22
C LEU A 29 1.34 15.53 13.62
N ARG A 30 1.70 15.32 14.89
CA ARG A 30 1.97 13.98 15.42
C ARG A 30 0.70 13.12 15.42
N ASP A 31 -0.42 13.66 15.88
CA ASP A 31 -1.69 12.96 15.91
C ASP A 31 -2.21 12.67 14.48
N LEU A 32 -2.01 13.61 13.56
CA LEU A 32 -2.36 13.42 12.14
C LEU A 32 -1.54 12.28 11.51
N ARG A 33 -0.23 12.20 11.80
CA ARG A 33 0.61 11.08 11.33
C ARG A 33 0.11 9.75 11.86
N HIS A 34 -0.19 9.67 13.15
CA HIS A 34 -0.69 8.45 13.78
C HIS A 34 -2.05 8.03 13.19
N SER A 35 -2.97 8.97 13.02
CA SER A 35 -4.26 8.74 12.37
C SER A 35 -4.12 8.28 10.92
N SER A 36 -3.20 8.90 10.17
CA SER A 36 -2.89 8.49 8.79
C SER A 36 -2.33 7.06 8.71
N GLN A 37 -1.49 6.65 9.66
CA GLN A 37 -0.99 5.27 9.72
C GLN A 37 -2.12 4.27 9.97
N ILE A 38 -3.01 4.55 10.91
CA ILE A 38 -4.17 3.69 11.20
C ILE A 38 -5.08 3.59 9.96
N ALA A 39 -5.36 4.71 9.30
CA ALA A 39 -6.19 4.74 8.09
C ALA A 39 -5.56 3.91 6.95
N ALA A 40 -4.24 4.01 6.77
CA ALA A 40 -3.51 3.22 5.79
C ALA A 40 -3.58 1.71 6.08
N HIS A 41 -3.44 1.31 7.35
CA HIS A 41 -3.64 -0.09 7.73
C HIS A 41 -5.06 -0.57 7.47
N SER A 42 -6.08 0.22 7.82
CA SER A 42 -7.49 -0.12 7.55
C SER A 42 -7.74 -0.33 6.06
N ALA A 43 -7.28 0.58 5.21
CA ALA A 43 -7.40 0.46 3.75
C ALA A 43 -6.73 -0.82 3.21
N THR A 44 -5.60 -1.22 3.79
CA THR A 44 -4.92 -2.47 3.42
C THR A 44 -5.79 -3.70 3.72
N TYR A 45 -6.42 -3.74 4.89
CA TYR A 45 -7.32 -4.83 5.26
C TYR A 45 -8.59 -4.86 4.41
N GLU A 46 -9.14 -3.70 4.06
CA GLU A 46 -10.31 -3.60 3.18
C GLU A 46 -10.00 -4.16 1.79
N GLN A 47 -8.87 -3.80 1.19
CA GLN A 47 -8.45 -4.33 -0.11
C GLN A 47 -8.21 -5.85 -0.06
N ALA A 48 -7.54 -6.34 1.00
CA ALA A 48 -7.35 -7.78 1.20
C ALA A 48 -8.69 -8.53 1.35
N SER A 49 -9.66 -7.93 2.04
CA SER A 49 -10.99 -8.49 2.24
C SER A 49 -11.78 -8.52 0.95
N ALA A 50 -11.72 -7.47 0.13
CA ALA A 50 -12.36 -7.42 -1.18
C ALA A 50 -11.83 -8.52 -2.11
N PHE A 51 -10.51 -8.70 -2.18
CA PHE A 51 -9.91 -9.80 -2.93
C PHE A 51 -10.40 -11.17 -2.46
N ARG A 52 -10.42 -11.40 -1.13
CA ARG A 52 -10.90 -12.67 -0.55
C ARG A 52 -12.39 -12.89 -0.82
N ALA A 53 -13.21 -11.85 -0.79
CA ALA A 53 -14.63 -11.93 -1.08
C ALA A 53 -14.89 -12.50 -2.47
N HIS A 54 -14.15 -12.07 -3.49
CA HIS A 54 -14.24 -12.64 -4.84
C HIS A 54 -13.90 -14.13 -4.89
N LEU A 55 -12.92 -14.58 -4.09
CA LEU A 55 -12.53 -15.99 -4.03
C LEU A 55 -13.48 -16.84 -3.17
N ILE A 56 -14.28 -16.21 -2.30
CA ILE A 56 -15.37 -16.88 -1.58
C ILE A 56 -16.57 -17.04 -2.51
N GLU A 57 -16.90 -16.02 -3.27
CA GLU A 57 -18.00 -16.03 -4.25
C GLU A 57 -17.72 -17.01 -5.41
N TYR A 58 -16.46 -17.08 -5.86
CA TYR A 58 -16.00 -17.94 -6.96
C TYR A 58 -14.86 -18.86 -6.52
N PRO A 59 -15.12 -19.91 -5.70
CA PRO A 59 -14.06 -20.73 -5.10
C PRO A 59 -13.19 -21.47 -6.12
N HIS A 60 -13.72 -21.80 -7.29
CA HIS A 60 -13.01 -22.50 -8.36
C HIS A 60 -11.89 -21.65 -8.99
N LEU A 61 -11.92 -20.30 -8.79
CA LEU A 61 -10.87 -19.40 -9.29
C LEU A 61 -9.62 -19.37 -8.38
N ARG A 62 -9.74 -19.88 -7.14
CA ARG A 62 -8.64 -19.88 -6.15
C ARG A 62 -7.36 -20.52 -6.67
N LYS A 63 -7.49 -21.54 -7.49
CA LYS A 63 -6.37 -22.29 -8.08
C LYS A 63 -5.41 -21.43 -8.91
N TYR A 64 -5.91 -20.39 -9.58
CA TYR A 64 -5.12 -19.46 -10.37
C TYR A 64 -4.27 -18.48 -9.55
N PHE A 65 -4.58 -18.34 -8.26
CA PHE A 65 -3.90 -17.42 -7.35
C PHE A 65 -2.99 -18.10 -6.32
N PHE A 66 -3.27 -19.37 -5.98
CA PHE A 66 -2.56 -20.05 -4.91
C PHE A 66 -1.94 -21.41 -5.29
N ASN A 67 -2.43 -22.04 -6.36
CA ASN A 67 -1.98 -23.38 -6.73
C ASN A 67 -1.09 -23.39 -7.99
N GLY A 68 -0.77 -22.23 -8.53
CA GLY A 68 0.11 -22.10 -9.69
C GLY A 68 -0.53 -22.53 -11.02
N GLU A 69 -1.84 -22.75 -11.06
CA GLU A 69 -2.51 -23.05 -12.33
C GLU A 69 -2.55 -21.79 -13.20
N ASP A 70 -2.32 -21.98 -14.51
CA ASP A 70 -2.48 -20.91 -15.49
C ASP A 70 -3.87 -20.97 -16.14
N ILE A 71 -4.37 -19.82 -16.60
CA ILE A 71 -5.64 -19.70 -17.29
C ILE A 71 -5.39 -19.33 -18.75
N GLN A 72 -6.09 -20.00 -19.66
CA GLN A 72 -6.01 -19.70 -21.08
C GLN A 72 -6.98 -18.57 -21.45
N PRO A 73 -6.62 -17.73 -22.45
CA PRO A 73 -7.48 -16.62 -22.89
C PRO A 73 -8.89 -17.02 -23.35
N GLU A 74 -9.05 -18.24 -23.81
CA GLU A 74 -10.32 -18.79 -24.29
C GLU A 74 -11.26 -19.24 -23.16
N SER A 75 -10.76 -19.24 -21.91
CA SER A 75 -11.57 -19.63 -20.76
C SER A 75 -12.69 -18.61 -20.50
N PRO A 76 -13.93 -19.04 -20.22
CA PRO A 76 -15.03 -18.14 -19.89
C PRO A 76 -14.75 -17.30 -18.62
N ASP A 77 -13.83 -17.73 -17.76
CA ASP A 77 -13.42 -17.02 -16.55
C ASP A 77 -12.21 -16.11 -16.77
N TYR A 78 -11.63 -16.02 -17.97
CA TYR A 78 -10.38 -15.32 -18.21
C TYR A 78 -10.44 -13.86 -17.78
N ASP A 79 -11.44 -13.11 -18.24
CA ASP A 79 -11.56 -11.67 -17.92
C ASP A 79 -11.78 -11.44 -16.42
N ARG A 80 -12.55 -12.32 -15.77
CA ARG A 80 -12.77 -12.27 -14.33
C ARG A 80 -11.49 -12.52 -13.55
N VAL A 81 -10.74 -13.55 -13.92
CA VAL A 81 -9.45 -13.90 -13.29
C VAL A 81 -8.43 -12.79 -13.51
N LEU A 82 -8.40 -12.19 -14.70
CA LEU A 82 -7.54 -11.05 -15.03
C LEU A 82 -7.86 -9.83 -14.15
N THR A 83 -9.13 -9.46 -14.03
CA THR A 83 -9.58 -8.33 -13.20
C THR A 83 -9.25 -8.56 -11.71
N ILE A 84 -9.42 -9.78 -11.22
CA ILE A 84 -9.04 -10.14 -9.84
C ILE A 84 -7.51 -10.08 -9.68
N ALA A 85 -6.74 -10.50 -10.68
CA ALA A 85 -5.28 -10.41 -10.67
C ALA A 85 -4.78 -8.95 -10.61
N GLU A 86 -5.39 -8.05 -11.39
CA GLU A 86 -5.11 -6.60 -11.33
C GLU A 86 -5.40 -6.03 -9.95
N SER A 87 -6.55 -6.36 -9.36
CA SER A 87 -6.93 -5.93 -8.01
C SER A 87 -5.93 -6.44 -6.96
N CYS A 88 -5.48 -7.68 -7.10
CA CYS A 88 -4.48 -8.25 -6.21
C CYS A 88 -3.10 -7.57 -6.38
N LEU A 89 -2.68 -7.30 -7.62
CA LEU A 89 -1.44 -6.59 -7.91
C LEU A 89 -1.46 -5.16 -7.34
N ASN A 90 -2.57 -4.43 -7.46
CA ASN A 90 -2.74 -3.11 -6.85
C ASN A 90 -2.63 -3.18 -5.32
N TYR A 91 -3.18 -4.21 -4.70
CA TYR A 91 -3.00 -4.46 -3.26
C TYR A 91 -1.53 -4.74 -2.89
N LEU A 92 -0.83 -5.58 -3.66
CA LEU A 92 0.60 -5.86 -3.45
C LEU A 92 1.47 -4.61 -3.68
N GLU A 93 1.13 -3.79 -4.67
CA GLU A 93 1.77 -2.50 -4.93
C GLU A 93 1.61 -1.57 -3.73
N TYR A 94 0.40 -1.44 -3.21
CA TYR A 94 0.12 -0.64 -2.02
C TYR A 94 0.94 -1.09 -0.81
N ILE A 95 1.04 -2.40 -0.56
CA ILE A 95 1.89 -2.97 0.49
C ILE A 95 3.37 -2.62 0.26
N ALA A 96 3.86 -2.74 -0.98
CA ALA A 96 5.24 -2.45 -1.32
C ALA A 96 5.62 -0.98 -1.08
N VAL A 97 4.68 -0.06 -1.37
CA VAL A 97 4.83 1.39 -1.16
C VAL A 97 4.68 1.77 0.32
N LEU A 98 3.70 1.19 1.03
CA LEU A 98 3.50 1.45 2.47
C LEU A 98 4.72 1.10 3.30
N LYS A 99 5.41 0.03 2.96
CA LYS A 99 6.64 -0.41 3.61
C LYS A 99 7.67 0.73 3.70
N GLU A 100 7.79 1.53 2.65
CA GLU A 100 8.73 2.65 2.57
C GLU A 100 8.31 3.84 3.43
N ASN A 101 7.04 4.20 3.35
CA ASN A 101 6.54 5.44 3.94
C ASN A 101 6.38 5.38 5.47
N PHE A 102 6.28 4.19 6.04
CA PHE A 102 5.99 4.01 7.48
C PHE A 102 7.12 3.33 8.27
N GLY A 103 8.37 3.32 7.74
CA GLY A 103 9.54 2.84 8.47
C GLY A 103 9.56 1.33 8.73
N ASN A 104 8.73 0.58 8.02
CA ASN A 104 8.64 -0.89 8.14
C ASN A 104 9.55 -1.56 7.10
N GLU A 105 10.70 -0.94 6.80
CA GLU A 105 11.61 -1.33 5.72
C GLU A 105 12.10 -2.77 5.83
N ASN A 106 12.15 -3.32 7.03
CA ASN A 106 12.66 -4.67 7.31
C ASN A 106 11.59 -5.63 7.83
N ASN A 107 10.38 -5.62 7.28
CA ASN A 107 9.39 -6.63 7.61
C ASN A 107 9.50 -7.83 6.66
N PRO A 108 10.22 -8.91 7.05
CA PRO A 108 10.44 -10.07 6.18
C PRO A 108 9.14 -10.83 5.88
N ALA A 109 8.13 -10.70 6.74
CA ALA A 109 6.83 -11.34 6.53
C ALA A 109 6.09 -10.72 5.34
N LEU A 110 6.14 -9.39 5.18
CA LEU A 110 5.54 -8.71 4.04
C LEU A 110 6.25 -9.08 2.72
N GLU A 111 7.58 -9.14 2.74
CA GLU A 111 8.35 -9.57 1.57
C GLU A 111 8.01 -11.01 1.17
N SER A 112 7.99 -11.90 2.15
CA SER A 112 7.62 -13.31 1.94
C SER A 112 6.20 -13.42 1.38
N PHE A 113 5.27 -12.63 1.90
CA PHE A 113 3.88 -12.60 1.41
C PHE A 113 3.79 -12.15 -0.05
N VAL A 114 4.42 -11.01 -0.42
CA VAL A 114 4.42 -10.51 -1.80
C VAL A 114 5.05 -11.53 -2.74
N ARG A 115 6.20 -12.08 -2.37
CA ARG A 115 6.92 -13.09 -3.15
C ARG A 115 6.08 -14.36 -3.33
N SER A 116 5.50 -14.88 -2.27
CA SER A 116 4.65 -16.07 -2.30
C SER A 116 3.42 -15.86 -3.18
N SER A 117 2.76 -14.69 -3.08
CA SER A 117 1.61 -14.34 -3.89
C SER A 117 1.95 -14.31 -5.39
N LEU A 118 3.06 -13.66 -5.76
CA LEU A 118 3.52 -13.61 -7.16
C LEU A 118 3.95 -15.00 -7.67
N SER A 119 4.67 -15.80 -6.86
CA SER A 119 5.10 -17.13 -7.26
C SER A 119 3.94 -18.09 -7.45
N GLY A 120 2.88 -17.96 -6.65
CA GLY A 120 1.68 -18.80 -6.69
C GLY A 120 0.72 -18.51 -7.85
N SER A 121 0.92 -17.40 -8.60
CA SER A 121 -0.03 -16.98 -9.63
C SER A 121 0.64 -16.64 -10.96
N PRO A 122 0.59 -17.54 -11.96
CA PRO A 122 1.11 -17.25 -13.29
C PRO A 122 0.45 -16.05 -13.97
N ILE A 123 -0.86 -15.88 -13.80
CA ILE A 123 -1.60 -14.75 -14.40
C ILE A 123 -1.12 -13.40 -13.84
N MET A 124 -0.87 -13.29 -12.52
CA MET A 124 -0.34 -12.07 -11.93
C MET A 124 1.07 -11.73 -12.46
N ARG A 125 1.94 -12.74 -12.57
CA ARG A 125 3.29 -12.53 -13.13
C ARG A 125 3.23 -12.07 -14.59
N ARG A 126 2.37 -12.71 -15.40
CA ARG A 126 2.18 -12.36 -16.81
C ARG A 126 1.65 -10.94 -16.96
N HIS A 127 0.64 -10.55 -16.17
CA HIS A 127 0.07 -9.21 -16.19
C HIS A 127 1.09 -8.15 -15.78
N LEU A 128 1.83 -8.38 -14.68
CA LEU A 128 2.89 -7.48 -14.21
C LEU A 128 4.01 -7.32 -15.23
N ALA A 129 4.35 -8.40 -15.95
CA ALA A 129 5.37 -8.36 -17.01
C ALA A 129 4.89 -7.65 -18.28
N ALA A 130 3.59 -7.72 -18.59
CA ALA A 130 2.98 -7.08 -19.74
C ALA A 130 2.78 -5.56 -19.55
N HIS A 131 2.60 -5.11 -18.30
CA HIS A 131 2.33 -3.70 -17.95
C HIS A 131 3.30 -3.16 -16.89
N PRO A 132 4.62 -3.19 -17.16
CA PRO A 132 5.63 -2.79 -16.19
C PRO A 132 5.53 -1.31 -15.79
N GLU A 133 4.96 -0.47 -16.64
CA GLU A 133 4.75 0.96 -16.41
C GLU A 133 3.63 1.29 -15.41
N TRP A 134 2.74 0.33 -15.14
CA TRP A 134 1.62 0.51 -14.19
C TRP A 134 2.06 0.29 -12.73
N TYR A 135 3.23 -0.31 -12.52
CA TYR A 135 3.68 -0.76 -11.20
C TYR A 135 5.05 -0.19 -10.84
N SER A 136 5.29 0.00 -9.55
CA SER A 136 6.56 0.52 -9.05
C SER A 136 7.75 -0.41 -9.36
N GLY A 137 8.94 0.17 -9.39
CA GLY A 137 10.18 -0.59 -9.49
C GLY A 137 10.34 -1.64 -8.38
N LYS A 138 9.72 -1.40 -7.23
CA LYS A 138 9.76 -2.32 -6.08
C LYS A 138 8.98 -3.60 -6.32
N LEU A 139 7.72 -3.48 -6.74
CA LEU A 139 6.92 -4.68 -7.06
C LEU A 139 7.55 -5.47 -8.21
N ARG A 140 8.09 -4.78 -9.22
CA ARG A 140 8.83 -5.40 -10.32
C ARG A 140 10.09 -6.14 -9.87
N ALA A 141 10.80 -5.63 -8.87
CA ALA A 141 11.98 -6.30 -8.31
C ALA A 141 11.64 -7.65 -7.68
N PHE A 142 10.47 -7.80 -7.07
CA PHE A 142 10.00 -9.11 -6.59
C PHE A 142 9.75 -10.10 -7.72
N LEU A 143 9.26 -9.66 -8.88
CA LEU A 143 9.10 -10.52 -10.05
C LEU A 143 10.46 -11.07 -10.53
N ALA A 144 11.48 -10.22 -10.62
CA ALA A 144 12.83 -10.62 -11.05
C ALA A 144 13.49 -11.64 -10.09
N GLN A 145 13.16 -11.57 -8.81
CA GLN A 145 13.67 -12.49 -7.80
C GLN A 145 12.89 -13.82 -7.76
N SER A 146 11.59 -13.81 -8.09
CA SER A 146 10.75 -15.02 -8.12
C SER A 146 11.03 -15.90 -9.35
N SER A 147 11.70 -15.39 -10.36
CA SER A 147 12.11 -16.15 -11.55
C SER A 147 13.45 -16.88 -11.39
N LYS A 148 14.18 -16.70 -10.27
CA LYS A 148 15.36 -17.50 -9.97
C LYS A 148 14.88 -18.82 -9.33
N PRO A 149 15.25 -20.00 -9.89
CA PRO A 149 14.98 -21.27 -9.24
C PRO A 149 15.65 -21.28 -7.86
N ALA A 150 14.93 -21.81 -6.87
CA ALA A 150 15.50 -22.08 -5.56
C ALA A 150 16.67 -23.04 -5.75
N ALA A 151 17.88 -22.60 -5.35
CA ALA A 151 19.08 -23.39 -5.40
C ALA A 151 19.08 -24.45 -4.29
#